data_0db4c72d8d9853d51b826683a35e56ea
#
_entry.id   0db4c72d8d9853d51b826683a35e56ea
#
_cell.length_a   1.000
_cell.length_b   1.000
_cell.length_c   1.000
_cell.angle_alpha   90.00
_cell.angle_beta   90.00
_cell.angle_gamma   90.00
#
_symmetry.space_group_name_H-M   'P 1'
#
loop_
_entity.id
_entity.type
_entity.pdbx_description
1 polymer ?
#
loop_
_entity_poly.entity_id
_entity_poly.type
_entity_poly.pdbx_seq_one_letter_code
_entity_poly.pdbx_strand_id
1 'polypeptide(L)'
;MREKELERLKDYKYGFSTDIENFKAPKGLNEEVIKFISKIKKEPQWLLDWRLKAFERLKVLKEPNWQKPKYPKIDYQDLYYYSAPKSFKEKPKSLDELDPKLLETYKKLGIPLQEQQRLNGIAVDAVFDSVSVATTFKETLTEKGIIFCSISEAVQKYPELVKKYLGTVIPLSDHFFATLNSAVFTDGSFVYIPPGVRCPMELSTYFRINASDTG
;
A
#
# COMPACT_ATOMS: atom_id res chain seq x y z
N MET A 1 24.36 -7.44 26.27
CA MET A 1 23.56 -8.20 25.29
C MET A 1 22.76 -7.29 24.35
N ARG A 2 22.05 -6.27 24.84
CA ARG A 2 21.24 -5.35 24.00
C ARG A 2 22.06 -4.55 22.96
N GLU A 3 23.26 -4.07 23.27
CA GLU A 3 24.08 -3.30 22.30
C GLU A 3 24.57 -4.13 21.11
N LYS A 4 25.00 -5.37 21.35
CA LYS A 4 25.42 -6.30 20.26
C LYS A 4 24.25 -6.76 19.38
N GLU A 5 23.02 -6.81 19.90
CA GLU A 5 21.83 -7.06 19.11
C GLU A 5 21.43 -5.85 18.25
N LEU A 6 21.56 -4.65 18.79
CA LEU A 6 21.36 -3.38 18.06
C LEU A 6 22.40 -3.18 16.93
N GLU A 7 23.66 -3.58 17.15
CA GLU A 7 24.68 -3.55 16.09
C GLU A 7 24.38 -4.56 14.99
N ARG A 8 23.92 -5.78 15.33
CA ARG A 8 23.49 -6.78 14.32
C ARG A 8 22.29 -6.31 13.49
N LEU A 9 21.39 -5.50 14.04
CA LEU A 9 20.27 -4.91 13.30
C LEU A 9 20.74 -3.80 12.34
N LYS A 10 21.88 -3.14 12.61
CA LYS A 10 22.48 -2.19 11.65
C LYS A 10 23.07 -2.87 10.42
N ASP A 11 23.49 -4.10 10.54
CA ASP A 11 24.06 -4.90 9.43
C ASP A 11 23.01 -5.72 8.64
N TYR A 12 21.71 -5.54 8.96
CA TYR A 12 20.65 -6.22 8.22
C TYR A 12 20.58 -5.68 6.80
N LYS A 13 20.90 -6.54 5.82
CA LYS A 13 21.04 -6.14 4.39
C LYS A 13 19.81 -5.46 3.78
N TYR A 14 18.64 -5.64 4.38
CA TYR A 14 17.38 -5.01 3.97
C TYR A 14 17.02 -3.77 4.79
N GLY A 15 17.79 -3.47 5.84
CA GLY A 15 17.61 -2.31 6.74
C GLY A 15 18.22 -1.03 6.18
N PHE A 16 17.95 -0.69 4.91
CA PHE A 16 18.41 0.53 4.27
C PHE A 16 17.23 1.41 3.83
N SER A 17 17.42 2.71 3.78
CA SER A 17 16.50 3.65 3.15
C SER A 17 16.96 4.00 1.75
N THR A 18 16.03 4.22 0.84
CA THR A 18 16.31 4.72 -0.50
C THR A 18 16.36 6.25 -0.45
N ASP A 19 17.47 6.84 -0.91
CA ASP A 19 17.63 8.30 -0.95
C ASP A 19 16.83 8.89 -2.12
N ILE A 20 15.54 9.11 -1.89
CA ILE A 20 14.58 9.69 -2.84
C ILE A 20 13.85 10.81 -2.12
N GLU A 21 13.71 11.95 -2.80
CA GLU A 21 12.87 13.03 -2.32
C GLU A 21 11.40 12.64 -2.37
N ASN A 22 10.73 12.67 -1.23
CA ASN A 22 9.32 12.37 -1.10
C ASN A 22 8.48 13.65 -0.94
N PHE A 23 7.32 13.64 -1.55
CA PHE A 23 6.23 14.53 -1.22
C PHE A 23 5.41 13.88 -0.10
N LYS A 24 5.20 14.60 1.00
CA LYS A 24 4.42 14.12 2.15
C LYS A 24 3.20 15.02 2.36
N ALA A 25 2.09 14.42 2.78
CA ALA A 25 0.96 15.19 3.30
C ALA A 25 1.34 15.90 4.60
N PRO A 26 0.56 16.88 5.08
CA PRO A 26 0.69 17.35 6.45
C PRO A 26 0.57 16.20 7.46
N LYS A 27 1.27 16.31 8.59
CA LYS A 27 1.15 15.36 9.70
C LYS A 27 -0.25 15.43 10.32
N GLY A 28 -0.65 14.32 10.90
CA GLY A 28 -1.84 14.21 11.73
C GLY A 28 -3.01 13.52 11.08
N LEU A 29 -3.83 12.96 11.93
CA LEU A 29 -5.03 12.21 11.56
C LEU A 29 -6.28 13.11 11.72
N ASN A 30 -6.74 13.66 10.61
CA ASN A 30 -7.89 14.55 10.56
C ASN A 30 -8.61 14.48 9.21
N GLU A 31 -9.78 15.10 9.11
CA GLU A 31 -10.57 15.09 7.87
C GLU A 31 -9.85 15.75 6.69
N GLU A 32 -9.03 16.78 6.92
CA GLU A 32 -8.33 17.48 5.84
C GLU A 32 -7.30 16.57 5.19
N VAL A 33 -6.56 15.78 5.99
CA VAL A 33 -5.63 14.78 5.48
C VAL A 33 -6.35 13.68 4.71
N ILE A 34 -7.52 13.21 5.19
CA ILE A 34 -8.33 12.21 4.50
C ILE A 34 -8.83 12.75 3.14
N LYS A 35 -9.36 13.96 3.11
CA LYS A 35 -9.81 14.64 1.89
C LYS A 35 -8.63 14.87 0.92
N PHE A 36 -7.45 15.19 1.46
CA PHE A 36 -6.24 15.35 0.69
C PHE A 36 -5.80 14.03 0.02
N ILE A 37 -5.79 12.90 0.75
CA ILE A 37 -5.49 11.58 0.21
C ILE A 37 -6.45 11.25 -0.94
N SER A 38 -7.75 11.39 -0.70
CA SER A 38 -8.79 11.13 -1.69
C SER A 38 -8.63 11.98 -2.96
N LYS A 39 -8.31 13.28 -2.79
CA LYS A 39 -8.07 14.20 -3.90
C LYS A 39 -6.84 13.81 -4.73
N ILE A 40 -5.72 13.50 -4.09
CA ILE A 40 -4.48 13.08 -4.79
C ILE A 40 -4.69 11.78 -5.55
N LYS A 41 -5.40 10.82 -4.93
CA LYS A 41 -5.72 9.53 -5.54
C LYS A 41 -6.85 9.64 -6.59
N LYS A 42 -7.41 10.84 -6.78
CA LYS A 42 -8.54 11.09 -7.71
C LYS A 42 -9.71 10.14 -7.43
N GLU A 43 -9.98 9.88 -6.16
CA GLU A 43 -11.01 8.92 -5.75
C GLU A 43 -12.42 9.44 -6.05
N PRO A 44 -13.37 8.56 -6.38
CA PRO A 44 -14.77 8.94 -6.51
C PRO A 44 -15.37 9.27 -5.14
N GLN A 45 -16.42 10.11 -5.13
CA GLN A 45 -17.06 10.62 -3.92
C GLN A 45 -17.48 9.51 -2.93
N TRP A 46 -18.00 8.38 -3.44
CA TRP A 46 -18.42 7.27 -2.58
C TRP A 46 -17.29 6.70 -1.72
N LEU A 47 -16.03 6.73 -2.21
CA LEU A 47 -14.88 6.23 -1.44
C LEU A 47 -14.45 7.26 -0.40
N LEU A 48 -14.50 8.54 -0.72
CA LEU A 48 -14.29 9.61 0.27
C LEU A 48 -15.33 9.51 1.40
N ASP A 49 -16.60 9.34 1.07
CA ASP A 49 -17.67 9.19 2.07
C ASP A 49 -17.45 7.97 2.96
N TRP A 50 -16.98 6.87 2.36
CA TRP A 50 -16.62 5.65 3.09
C TRP A 50 -15.46 5.89 4.07
N ARG A 51 -14.41 6.60 3.65
CA ARG A 51 -13.27 7.01 4.50
C ARG A 51 -13.69 7.90 5.65
N LEU A 52 -14.50 8.91 5.38
CA LEU A 52 -15.00 9.82 6.41
C LEU A 52 -15.87 9.10 7.43
N LYS A 53 -16.71 8.16 6.98
CA LYS A 53 -17.47 7.28 7.87
C LYS A 53 -16.56 6.43 8.75
N ALA A 54 -15.48 5.89 8.21
CA ALA A 54 -14.47 5.15 8.98
C ALA A 54 -13.81 6.06 10.02
N PHE A 55 -13.46 7.28 9.63
CA PHE A 55 -12.85 8.25 10.56
C PHE A 55 -13.77 8.65 11.71
N GLU A 56 -15.05 8.92 11.43
CA GLU A 56 -16.04 9.18 12.49
C GLU A 56 -16.16 7.99 13.45
N ARG A 57 -16.17 6.78 12.93
CA ARG A 57 -16.17 5.58 13.76
C ARG A 57 -14.90 5.46 14.60
N LEU A 58 -13.74 5.81 14.05
CA LEU A 58 -12.45 5.76 14.74
C LEU A 58 -12.42 6.64 15.99
N LYS A 59 -13.07 7.82 15.95
CA LYS A 59 -13.11 8.78 17.08
C LYS A 59 -13.71 8.18 18.36
N VAL A 60 -14.55 7.16 18.22
CA VAL A 60 -15.22 6.50 19.37
C VAL A 60 -14.59 5.15 19.75
N LEU A 61 -13.69 4.63 18.93
CA LEU A 61 -12.98 3.39 19.22
C LEU A 61 -11.76 3.65 20.10
N LYS A 62 -11.46 2.66 20.92
CA LYS A 62 -10.23 2.67 21.73
C LYS A 62 -9.22 1.72 21.12
N GLU A 63 -7.95 2.14 21.13
CA GLU A 63 -6.85 1.26 20.77
C GLU A 63 -6.87 0.04 21.71
N PRO A 64 -6.75 -1.18 21.16
CA PRO A 64 -6.77 -2.38 21.96
C PRO A 64 -5.53 -2.46 22.87
N ASN A 65 -5.71 -2.96 24.08
CA ASN A 65 -4.66 -3.07 25.11
C ASN A 65 -4.42 -4.51 25.60
N TRP A 66 -5.07 -5.48 24.97
CA TRP A 66 -5.01 -6.89 25.36
C TRP A 66 -3.82 -7.63 24.73
N GLN A 67 -3.10 -7.01 23.79
CA GLN A 67 -1.95 -7.64 23.15
C GLN A 67 -0.82 -7.89 24.16
N LYS A 68 -0.17 -9.05 24.03
CA LYS A 68 1.04 -9.39 24.81
C LYS A 68 2.26 -8.56 24.42
N PRO A 69 2.56 -8.32 23.11
CA PRO A 69 3.66 -7.44 22.72
C PRO A 69 3.44 -6.02 23.27
N LYS A 70 4.46 -5.52 23.95
CA LYS A 70 4.48 -4.13 24.39
C LYS A 70 5.22 -3.30 23.35
N TYR A 71 4.56 -2.31 22.81
CA TYR A 71 5.14 -1.31 21.90
C TYR A 71 5.00 0.08 22.52
N PRO A 72 5.84 1.05 22.12
CA PRO A 72 5.71 2.43 22.55
C PRO A 72 4.34 2.99 22.18
N LYS A 73 3.84 3.93 23.01
CA LYS A 73 2.59 4.63 22.65
C LYS A 73 2.77 5.35 21.32
N ILE A 74 1.85 5.12 20.40
CA ILE A 74 1.84 5.75 19.09
C ILE A 74 1.16 7.11 19.19
N ASP A 75 1.81 8.15 18.69
CA ASP A 75 1.18 9.46 18.49
C ASP A 75 0.68 9.56 17.06
N TYR A 76 -0.60 9.29 16.87
CA TYR A 76 -1.25 9.34 15.56
C TYR A 76 -1.29 10.76 14.96
N GLN A 77 -0.99 11.80 15.73
CA GLN A 77 -0.91 13.17 15.23
C GLN A 77 0.50 13.54 14.73
N ASP A 78 1.52 12.75 15.08
CA ASP A 78 2.90 12.94 14.64
C ASP A 78 3.31 12.02 13.47
N LEU A 79 2.34 11.46 12.72
CA LEU A 79 2.56 10.57 11.59
C LEU A 79 2.15 11.22 10.26
N TYR A 80 2.83 10.83 9.18
CA TYR A 80 2.43 11.14 7.81
C TYR A 80 1.61 9.99 7.24
N TYR A 81 0.37 10.27 6.86
CA TYR A 81 -0.55 9.28 6.28
C TYR A 81 -0.49 9.21 4.75
N TYR A 82 0.35 10.02 4.13
CA TYR A 82 0.65 9.94 2.71
C TYR A 82 2.08 10.37 2.45
N SER A 83 2.81 9.54 1.73
CA SER A 83 4.16 9.81 1.23
C SER A 83 4.30 9.21 -0.17
N ALA A 84 4.85 9.96 -1.11
CA ALA A 84 5.14 9.47 -2.45
C ALA A 84 6.41 10.10 -2.99
N PRO A 85 7.22 9.38 -3.79
CA PRO A 85 8.36 9.98 -4.48
C PRO A 85 7.94 11.17 -5.32
N LYS A 86 8.68 12.28 -5.28
CA LYS A 86 8.39 13.49 -6.08
C LYS A 86 8.44 13.24 -7.58
N SER A 87 9.21 12.24 -8.01
CA SER A 87 9.26 11.78 -9.40
C SER A 87 7.95 11.17 -9.90
N PHE A 88 7.05 10.75 -8.99
CA PHE A 88 5.75 10.19 -9.32
C PHE A 88 4.68 11.29 -9.47
N LYS A 89 4.68 12.01 -10.57
CA LYS A 89 3.55 12.90 -10.92
C LYS A 89 2.34 12.11 -11.44
N GLU A 90 2.60 10.99 -12.11
CA GLU A 90 1.61 10.03 -12.62
C GLU A 90 2.16 8.61 -12.47
N LYS A 91 1.28 7.59 -12.46
CA LYS A 91 1.70 6.17 -12.42
C LYS A 91 2.56 5.89 -13.66
N PRO A 92 3.79 5.38 -13.49
CA PRO A 92 4.64 5.06 -14.64
C PRO A 92 3.95 4.04 -15.55
N LYS A 93 4.03 4.24 -16.84
CA LYS A 93 3.45 3.35 -17.85
C LYS A 93 4.37 2.17 -18.13
N SER A 94 5.68 2.34 -17.90
CA SER A 94 6.69 1.30 -18.07
C SER A 94 7.72 1.34 -16.95
N LEU A 95 8.50 0.28 -16.81
CA LEU A 95 9.60 0.22 -15.85
C LEU A 95 10.73 1.21 -16.18
N ASP A 96 10.87 1.59 -17.44
CA ASP A 96 11.90 2.55 -17.89
C ASP A 96 11.61 3.98 -17.42
N GLU A 97 10.36 4.27 -17.06
CA GLU A 97 9.96 5.55 -16.48
C GLU A 97 10.18 5.62 -14.96
N LEU A 98 10.56 4.49 -14.34
CA LEU A 98 10.84 4.46 -12.88
C LEU A 98 12.18 5.15 -12.58
N ASP A 99 12.22 5.82 -11.43
CA ASP A 99 13.46 6.35 -10.88
C ASP A 99 14.50 5.22 -10.75
N PRO A 100 15.71 5.39 -11.33
CA PRO A 100 16.77 4.37 -11.26
C PRO A 100 17.09 3.91 -9.82
N LYS A 101 16.99 4.80 -8.84
CA LYS A 101 17.18 4.48 -7.41
C LYS A 101 16.12 3.52 -6.88
N LEU A 102 14.89 3.64 -7.37
CA LEU A 102 13.82 2.67 -7.04
C LEU A 102 14.10 1.31 -7.65
N LEU A 103 14.48 1.26 -8.92
CA LEU A 103 14.84 0.01 -9.59
C LEU A 103 16.01 -0.68 -8.87
N GLU A 104 17.04 0.07 -8.48
CA GLU A 104 18.16 -0.45 -7.70
C GLU A 104 17.70 -0.98 -6.33
N THR A 105 16.80 -0.29 -5.67
CA THR A 105 16.21 -0.72 -4.40
C THR A 105 15.53 -2.08 -4.53
N TYR A 106 14.65 -2.25 -5.50
CA TYR A 106 13.97 -3.52 -5.74
C TYR A 106 14.94 -4.63 -6.14
N LYS A 107 15.97 -4.31 -6.92
CA LYS A 107 17.06 -5.25 -7.27
C LYS A 107 17.83 -5.70 -6.03
N LYS A 108 18.21 -4.78 -5.12
CA LYS A 108 18.87 -5.11 -3.85
C LYS A 108 18.01 -6.02 -2.98
N LEU A 109 16.69 -5.85 -3.01
CA LEU A 109 15.73 -6.66 -2.27
C LEU A 109 15.44 -8.01 -2.93
N GLY A 110 15.98 -8.26 -4.11
CA GLY A 110 15.74 -9.50 -4.86
C GLY A 110 14.31 -9.60 -5.43
N ILE A 111 13.63 -8.45 -5.63
CA ILE A 111 12.28 -8.39 -6.15
C ILE A 111 12.35 -8.11 -7.65
N PRO A 112 12.06 -9.09 -8.50
CA PRO A 112 12.12 -8.91 -9.94
C PRO A 112 10.91 -8.11 -10.43
N LEU A 113 11.13 -6.89 -10.89
CA LEU A 113 10.10 -6.09 -11.56
C LEU A 113 10.01 -6.39 -13.07
N GLN A 114 11.07 -6.92 -13.66
CA GLN A 114 11.11 -7.28 -15.09
C GLN A 114 10.64 -8.72 -15.29
N GLU A 115 9.63 -8.91 -16.12
CA GLU A 115 9.06 -10.23 -16.40
C GLU A 115 10.08 -11.22 -16.97
N GLN A 116 11.03 -10.72 -17.76
CA GLN A 116 12.11 -11.52 -18.38
C GLN A 116 13.09 -12.13 -17.36
N GLN A 117 13.19 -11.59 -16.15
CA GLN A 117 14.05 -12.12 -15.09
C GLN A 117 13.38 -13.21 -14.27
N ARG A 118 12.17 -13.65 -14.63
CA ARG A 118 11.34 -14.53 -13.85
C ARG A 118 11.38 -15.96 -14.34
N LEU A 119 12.21 -16.74 -13.71
CA LEU A 119 12.20 -18.19 -13.87
C LEU A 119 10.98 -18.87 -13.23
N ASN A 120 10.21 -18.17 -12.38
CA ASN A 120 9.20 -18.79 -11.49
C ASN A 120 7.74 -18.39 -11.75
N GLY A 121 7.43 -17.58 -12.77
CA GLY A 121 6.04 -17.27 -13.12
C GLY A 121 5.20 -16.64 -11.97
N ILE A 122 5.80 -15.77 -11.15
CA ILE A 122 5.12 -15.06 -10.07
C ILE A 122 4.73 -13.67 -10.54
N ALA A 123 3.44 -13.31 -10.46
CA ALA A 123 3.01 -11.94 -10.67
C ALA A 123 3.21 -11.11 -9.39
N VAL A 124 3.77 -9.91 -9.53
CA VAL A 124 4.06 -9.02 -8.38
C VAL A 124 3.38 -7.69 -8.56
N ASP A 125 2.76 -7.21 -7.49
CA ASP A 125 2.38 -5.80 -7.32
C ASP A 125 3.32 -5.17 -6.28
N ALA A 126 4.12 -4.21 -6.73
CA ALA A 126 5.12 -3.54 -5.89
C ALA A 126 4.61 -2.15 -5.48
N VAL A 127 4.54 -1.92 -4.18
CA VAL A 127 4.09 -0.66 -3.58
C VAL A 127 5.27 -0.02 -2.84
N PHE A 128 5.51 1.26 -3.10
CA PHE A 128 6.52 2.07 -2.42
C PHE A 128 5.83 3.23 -1.71
N ASP A 129 5.92 3.25 -0.38
CA ASP A 129 5.16 4.18 0.47
C ASP A 129 3.66 4.16 0.11
N SER A 130 3.12 5.26 -0.36
CA SER A 130 1.68 5.42 -0.64
C SER A 130 1.29 5.15 -2.10
N VAL A 131 2.18 4.62 -2.94
CA VAL A 131 1.91 4.44 -4.37
C VAL A 131 2.34 3.07 -4.91
N SER A 132 1.50 2.45 -5.75
CA SER A 132 1.89 1.27 -6.52
C SER A 132 2.80 1.71 -7.67
N VAL A 133 3.99 1.14 -7.71
CA VAL A 133 5.03 1.48 -8.70
C VAL A 133 5.03 0.56 -9.91
N ALA A 134 4.68 -0.71 -9.73
CA ALA A 134 4.62 -1.68 -10.82
C ALA A 134 3.68 -2.83 -10.50
N THR A 135 2.93 -3.29 -11.49
CA THR A 135 2.18 -4.56 -11.46
C THR A 135 2.55 -5.36 -12.69
N THR A 136 3.00 -6.58 -12.50
CA THR A 136 3.54 -7.43 -13.57
C THR A 136 2.55 -8.52 -14.01
N PHE A 137 2.73 -9.09 -15.21
CA PHE A 137 1.87 -10.12 -15.82
C PHE A 137 0.39 -9.74 -15.93
N LYS A 138 0.11 -8.46 -15.97
CA LYS A 138 -1.25 -7.93 -15.97
C LYS A 138 -2.03 -8.38 -17.21
N GLU A 139 -1.40 -8.33 -18.39
CA GLU A 139 -2.01 -8.75 -19.66
C GLU A 139 -2.32 -10.25 -19.67
N THR A 140 -1.36 -11.08 -19.30
CA THR A 140 -1.53 -12.54 -19.22
C THR A 140 -2.67 -12.95 -18.26
N LEU A 141 -2.81 -12.25 -17.14
CA LEU A 141 -3.90 -12.49 -16.19
C LEU A 141 -5.24 -12.02 -16.74
N THR A 142 -5.24 -10.86 -17.42
CA THR A 142 -6.45 -10.27 -18.03
C THR A 142 -7.02 -11.17 -19.13
N GLU A 143 -6.20 -11.84 -19.93
CA GLU A 143 -6.64 -12.82 -20.93
C GLU A 143 -7.48 -13.97 -20.33
N LYS A 144 -7.25 -14.27 -19.04
CA LYS A 144 -8.03 -15.26 -18.29
C LYS A 144 -9.19 -14.64 -17.48
N GLY A 145 -9.45 -13.35 -17.67
CA GLY A 145 -10.45 -12.60 -16.92
C GLY A 145 -10.04 -12.30 -15.48
N ILE A 146 -8.78 -12.54 -15.10
CA ILE A 146 -8.26 -12.25 -13.76
C ILE A 146 -7.83 -10.79 -13.71
N ILE A 147 -8.28 -10.08 -12.67
CA ILE A 147 -7.84 -8.71 -12.40
C ILE A 147 -6.79 -8.77 -11.32
N PHE A 148 -5.60 -8.22 -11.61
CA PHE A 148 -4.54 -7.99 -10.64
C PHE A 148 -3.96 -6.60 -10.89
N CYS A 149 -4.22 -5.69 -9.97
CA CYS A 149 -3.79 -4.30 -10.10
C CYS A 149 -3.77 -3.61 -8.72
N SER A 150 -3.29 -2.37 -8.66
CA SER A 150 -3.40 -1.58 -7.45
C SER A 150 -4.86 -1.27 -7.11
N ILE A 151 -5.17 -1.10 -5.82
CA ILE A 151 -6.53 -0.70 -5.39
C ILE A 151 -6.90 0.67 -5.97
N SER A 152 -5.94 1.59 -6.10
CA SER A 152 -6.16 2.89 -6.73
C SER A 152 -6.63 2.76 -8.18
N GLU A 153 -6.07 1.82 -8.93
CA GLU A 153 -6.51 1.53 -10.29
C GLU A 153 -7.88 0.81 -10.31
N ALA A 154 -8.08 -0.14 -9.39
CA ALA A 154 -9.34 -0.88 -9.30
C ALA A 154 -10.53 0.03 -9.00
N VAL A 155 -10.36 1.01 -8.13
CA VAL A 155 -11.37 2.04 -7.81
C VAL A 155 -11.80 2.82 -9.04
N GLN A 156 -10.87 3.07 -9.98
CA GLN A 156 -11.16 3.81 -11.22
C GLN A 156 -11.78 2.93 -12.31
N LYS A 157 -11.24 1.73 -12.50
CA LYS A 157 -11.61 0.86 -13.61
C LYS A 157 -12.73 -0.13 -13.29
N TYR A 158 -12.84 -0.54 -12.03
CA TYR A 158 -13.77 -1.57 -11.56
C TYR A 158 -14.54 -1.13 -10.30
N PRO A 159 -15.12 0.10 -10.27
CA PRO A 159 -15.72 0.68 -9.07
C PRO A 159 -16.83 -0.19 -8.49
N GLU A 160 -17.61 -0.88 -9.33
CA GLU A 160 -18.72 -1.70 -8.86
C GLU A 160 -18.23 -2.98 -8.14
N LEU A 161 -17.11 -3.58 -8.59
CA LEU A 161 -16.49 -4.69 -7.87
C LEU A 161 -15.93 -4.23 -6.52
N VAL A 162 -15.23 -3.09 -6.52
CA VAL A 162 -14.68 -2.55 -5.27
C VAL A 162 -15.79 -2.23 -4.29
N LYS A 163 -16.84 -1.51 -4.69
CA LYS A 163 -18.02 -1.23 -3.85
C LYS A 163 -18.67 -2.48 -3.30
N LYS A 164 -18.78 -3.53 -4.13
CA LYS A 164 -19.43 -4.77 -3.74
C LYS A 164 -18.69 -5.50 -2.63
N TYR A 165 -17.34 -5.44 -2.61
CA TYR A 165 -16.54 -6.29 -1.73
C TYR A 165 -15.79 -5.52 -0.63
N LEU A 166 -15.51 -4.23 -0.80
CA LEU A 166 -14.80 -3.43 0.19
C LEU A 166 -15.57 -3.39 1.51
N GLY A 167 -14.92 -3.80 2.59
CA GLY A 167 -15.49 -3.79 3.93
C GLY A 167 -16.57 -4.86 4.19
N THR A 168 -16.75 -5.84 3.30
CA THR A 168 -17.75 -6.91 3.51
C THR A 168 -17.25 -8.04 4.40
N VAL A 169 -15.96 -8.32 4.39
CA VAL A 169 -15.35 -9.35 5.25
C VAL A 169 -14.84 -8.72 6.54
N ILE A 170 -14.09 -7.63 6.44
CA ILE A 170 -13.65 -6.83 7.58
C ILE A 170 -14.38 -5.49 7.51
N PRO A 171 -15.44 -5.31 8.31
CA PRO A 171 -16.24 -4.10 8.26
C PRO A 171 -15.53 -2.90 8.92
N LEU A 172 -15.97 -1.68 8.61
CA LEU A 172 -15.48 -0.43 9.20
C LEU A 172 -15.49 -0.40 10.73
N SER A 173 -16.30 -1.24 11.34
CA SER A 173 -16.51 -1.29 12.79
C SER A 173 -15.82 -2.46 13.48
N ASP A 174 -14.97 -3.20 12.76
CA ASP A 174 -14.36 -4.41 13.31
C ASP A 174 -13.48 -4.10 14.53
N HIS A 175 -12.39 -3.38 14.34
CA HIS A 175 -11.55 -2.92 15.45
C HIS A 175 -10.75 -1.66 15.06
N PHE A 176 -10.11 -1.04 16.06
CA PHE A 176 -9.39 0.23 15.91
C PHE A 176 -8.47 0.30 14.69
N PHE A 177 -7.56 -0.67 14.51
CA PHE A 177 -6.60 -0.63 13.40
C PHE A 177 -7.23 -0.90 12.03
N ALA A 178 -8.24 -1.76 11.94
CA ALA A 178 -8.98 -1.96 10.69
C ALA A 178 -9.74 -0.69 10.29
N THR A 179 -10.33 -0.01 11.28
CA THR A 179 -11.04 1.26 11.06
C THR A 179 -10.06 2.38 10.69
N LEU A 180 -8.90 2.46 11.36
CA LEU A 180 -7.82 3.40 11.01
C LEU A 180 -7.36 3.17 9.57
N ASN A 181 -7.02 1.93 9.21
CA ASN A 181 -6.64 1.58 7.84
C ASN A 181 -7.73 1.99 6.84
N SER A 182 -8.99 1.73 7.15
CA SER A 182 -10.12 2.11 6.31
C SER A 182 -10.22 3.61 6.04
N ALA A 183 -9.85 4.43 7.02
CA ALA A 183 -9.86 5.89 6.87
C ALA A 183 -8.70 6.40 6.01
N VAL A 184 -7.50 5.80 6.11
CA VAL A 184 -6.26 6.40 5.58
C VAL A 184 -5.47 5.53 4.60
N PHE A 185 -5.91 4.33 4.23
CA PHE A 185 -5.15 3.51 3.27
C PHE A 185 -4.87 4.30 1.99
N THR A 186 -3.68 4.14 1.44
CA THR A 186 -3.23 4.94 0.30
C THR A 186 -3.09 4.11 -0.96
N ASP A 187 -2.65 2.88 -0.84
CA ASP A 187 -2.68 1.91 -1.92
C ASP A 187 -2.74 0.48 -1.36
N GLY A 188 -2.78 -0.49 -2.25
CA GLY A 188 -2.86 -1.90 -1.94
C GLY A 188 -3.07 -2.69 -3.21
N SER A 189 -3.11 -4.01 -3.12
CA SER A 189 -3.37 -4.87 -4.26
C SER A 189 -4.83 -5.28 -4.31
N PHE A 190 -5.41 -5.21 -5.49
CA PHE A 190 -6.73 -5.71 -5.82
C PHE A 190 -6.61 -6.94 -6.68
N VAL A 191 -7.22 -8.03 -6.23
CA VAL A 191 -7.28 -9.31 -6.96
C VAL A 191 -8.72 -9.73 -7.11
N TYR A 192 -9.13 -10.05 -8.34
CA TYR A 192 -10.39 -10.68 -8.62
C TYR A 192 -10.19 -11.85 -9.58
N ILE A 193 -10.60 -13.04 -9.16
CA ILE A 193 -10.56 -14.26 -9.96
C ILE A 193 -12.01 -14.68 -10.21
N PRO A 194 -12.46 -14.73 -11.48
CA PRO A 194 -13.84 -15.14 -11.79
C PRO A 194 -14.15 -16.56 -11.33
N PRO A 195 -15.43 -16.89 -11.08
CA PRO A 195 -15.84 -18.23 -10.76
C PRO A 195 -15.39 -19.24 -11.84
N GLY A 196 -14.87 -20.39 -11.41
CA GLY A 196 -14.39 -21.45 -12.31
C GLY A 196 -13.01 -21.21 -12.93
N VAL A 197 -12.40 -20.08 -12.72
CA VAL A 197 -11.04 -19.76 -13.23
C VAL A 197 -10.00 -20.13 -12.20
N ARG A 198 -8.95 -20.84 -12.63
CA ARG A 198 -7.76 -21.11 -11.83
C ARG A 198 -6.65 -20.13 -12.23
N CYS A 199 -6.07 -19.45 -11.24
CA CYS A 199 -4.93 -18.57 -11.50
C CYS A 199 -3.72 -19.41 -11.95
N PRO A 200 -3.07 -19.07 -13.08
CA PRO A 200 -2.01 -19.87 -13.67
C PRO A 200 -0.66 -19.69 -12.96
N MET A 201 -0.55 -18.71 -12.06
CA MET A 201 0.68 -18.35 -11.36
C MET A 201 0.41 -17.86 -9.96
N GLU A 202 1.45 -17.80 -9.14
CA GLU A 202 1.39 -17.16 -7.83
C GLU A 202 1.27 -15.64 -7.97
N LEU A 203 0.49 -15.02 -7.08
CA LEU A 203 0.36 -13.57 -6.97
C LEU A 203 1.04 -13.11 -5.69
N SER A 204 1.90 -12.12 -5.78
CA SER A 204 2.64 -11.58 -4.64
C SER A 204 2.49 -10.06 -4.57
N THR A 205 2.33 -9.54 -3.38
CA THR A 205 2.37 -8.10 -3.12
C THR A 205 3.58 -7.77 -2.27
N TYR A 206 4.30 -6.74 -2.66
CA TYR A 206 5.43 -6.24 -1.90
C TYR A 206 5.22 -4.77 -1.52
N PHE A 207 5.27 -4.50 -0.22
CA PHE A 207 5.19 -3.15 0.33
C PHE A 207 6.56 -2.71 0.85
N ARG A 208 7.02 -1.54 0.41
CA ARG A 208 8.22 -0.89 0.95
C ARG A 208 7.83 0.42 1.60
N ILE A 209 8.00 0.52 2.90
CA ILE A 209 7.94 1.78 3.66
C ILE A 209 9.37 2.28 3.80
N ASN A 210 9.67 3.46 3.27
CA ASN A 210 11.05 3.93 3.12
C ASN A 210 11.57 4.71 4.32
N ALA A 211 10.70 5.37 5.07
CA ALA A 211 11.10 6.18 6.22
C ALA A 211 10.31 5.80 7.48
N SER A 212 10.96 5.91 8.64
CA SER A 212 10.37 5.53 9.93
C SER A 212 9.22 6.45 10.39
N ASP A 213 9.09 7.63 9.82
CA ASP A 213 8.06 8.62 10.11
C ASP A 213 6.90 8.62 9.10
N THR A 214 6.91 7.67 8.16
CA THR A 214 5.84 7.44 7.17
C THR A 214 5.23 6.07 7.41
N GLY A 215 3.93 5.99 7.36
CA GLY A 215 3.15 4.77 7.53
C GLY A 215 2.10 4.62 6.45
#